data_882ee130d98aa389c2f378404d9dcf1d
#
_entry.id   882ee130d98aa389c2f378404d9dcf1d
#
_cell.length_a   1.000
_cell.length_b   1.000
_cell.length_c   1.000
_cell.angle_alpha   90.00
_cell.angle_beta   90.00
_cell.angle_gamma   90.00
#
_symmetry.space_group_name_H-M   'P 1'
#
loop_
_entity.id
_entity.type
_entity.pdbx_description
1 polymer ?
#
loop_
_entity_poly.entity_id
_entity_poly.type
_entity_poly.pdbx_seq_one_letter_code
_entity_poly.pdbx_strand_id
1 'polypeptide(L)'
;MGSEMCIRDRYHASASMISNLMIGLYEMSIQMLMDCGFSREDAVALTTPLVQNNIKALLHSSPEEALTGPIERGDTETVKKHLSVLTEAEKEVYLRLGETVLEIAGRKNPERDYQTMIQLLNDMCRNRRTQ
;
A
#
# COMPACT_ATOMS: atom_id res chain seq x y z
N MET A 1 17.62 24.36 5.54
CA MET A 1 16.25 24.13 5.74
C MET A 1 15.95 23.14 6.84
N GLY A 2 15.85 23.19 7.88
CA GLY A 2 15.48 22.26 8.90
C GLY A 2 15.80 22.86 10.24
N SER A 3 14.91 23.72 10.69
CA SER A 3 14.92 24.00 12.11
C SER A 3 14.78 22.67 12.85
N GLU A 4 15.32 22.58 14.04
CA GLU A 4 15.18 21.40 14.90
C GLU A 4 13.71 20.99 15.08
N MET A 5 12.78 21.98 15.07
CA MET A 5 11.34 21.73 15.11
C MET A 5 10.83 20.98 13.87
N CYS A 6 11.30 21.34 12.68
CA CYS A 6 10.91 20.64 11.45
C CYS A 6 11.38 19.17 11.44
N ILE A 7 12.59 18.90 11.91
CA ILE A 7 13.12 17.54 12.04
C ILE A 7 12.33 16.74 13.07
N ARG A 8 12.02 17.35 14.21
CA ARG A 8 11.21 16.71 15.26
C ARG A 8 9.80 16.38 14.76
N ASP A 9 9.15 17.34 14.10
CA ASP A 9 7.80 17.17 13.59
C ASP A 9 7.76 16.09 12.51
N ARG A 10 8.74 16.07 11.62
CA ARG A 10 8.85 15.06 10.58
C ARG A 10 9.12 13.67 11.15
N TYR A 11 9.97 13.56 12.15
CA TYR A 11 10.22 12.31 12.91
C TYR A 11 8.91 11.82 13.54
N HIS A 12 8.19 12.70 14.25
CA HIS A 12 6.93 12.34 14.89
C HIS A 12 5.87 11.94 13.87
N ALA A 13 5.77 12.63 12.74
CA ALA A 13 4.87 12.26 11.65
C ALA A 13 5.19 10.86 11.10
N SER A 14 6.47 10.55 10.91
CA SER A 14 6.91 9.23 10.46
C SER A 14 6.49 8.12 11.45
N ALA A 15 6.70 8.37 12.75
CA ALA A 15 6.28 7.43 13.80
C ALA A 15 4.78 7.22 13.81
N SER A 16 4.00 8.28 13.61
CA SER A 16 2.53 8.22 13.52
C SER A 16 2.08 7.43 12.30
N MET A 17 2.74 7.60 11.17
CA MET A 17 2.41 6.84 9.96
C MET A 17 2.60 5.34 10.16
N ILE A 18 3.73 4.92 10.69
CA ILE A 18 4.01 3.49 10.84
C ILE A 18 3.30 2.86 12.05
N SER A 19 2.77 3.62 12.96
CA SER A 19 1.99 3.13 14.10
C SER A 19 0.49 3.36 13.89
N ASN A 20 0.03 4.56 14.06
CA ASN A 20 -1.41 4.88 14.07
C ASN A 20 -2.06 4.75 12.70
N LEU A 21 -1.41 5.24 11.64
CA LEU A 21 -1.99 5.17 10.30
C LEU A 21 -1.95 3.74 9.73
N MET A 22 -1.02 2.92 10.16
CA MET A 22 -1.04 1.49 9.86
C MET A 22 -2.29 0.82 10.44
N ILE A 23 -2.71 1.21 11.65
CA ILE A 23 -3.95 0.71 12.25
C ILE A 23 -5.17 1.14 11.40
N GLY A 24 -5.16 2.37 10.90
CA GLY A 24 -6.19 2.86 9.98
C GLY A 24 -6.27 2.03 8.69
N LEU A 25 -5.14 1.73 8.09
CA LEU A 25 -5.06 0.88 6.90
C LEU A 25 -5.60 -0.52 7.19
N TYR A 26 -5.25 -1.09 8.34
CA TYR A 26 -5.76 -2.38 8.79
C TYR A 26 -7.28 -2.37 8.90
N GLU A 27 -7.86 -1.35 9.55
CA GLU A 27 -9.32 -1.23 9.72
C GLU A 27 -10.03 -1.09 8.37
N MET A 28 -9.47 -0.33 7.41
CA MET A 28 -10.00 -0.26 6.05
C MET A 28 -10.07 -1.65 5.40
N SER A 29 -9.02 -2.44 5.55
CA SER A 29 -8.96 -3.80 4.97
C SER A 29 -9.99 -4.74 5.61
N ILE A 30 -10.18 -4.65 6.93
CA ILE A 30 -11.21 -5.40 7.66
C ILE A 30 -12.61 -5.01 7.14
N GLN A 31 -12.87 -3.72 6.99
CA GLN A 31 -14.17 -3.25 6.50
C GLN A 31 -14.45 -3.74 5.07
N MET A 32 -13.45 -3.73 4.20
CA MET A 32 -13.59 -4.27 2.83
C MET A 32 -13.99 -5.74 2.84
N LEU A 33 -13.42 -6.56 3.73
CA LEU A 33 -13.80 -7.96 3.88
C LEU A 33 -15.22 -8.11 4.42
N MET A 34 -15.62 -7.27 5.37
CA MET A 34 -17.00 -7.25 5.89
C MET A 34 -17.99 -6.87 4.78
N ASP A 35 -17.64 -5.95 3.90
CA ASP A 35 -18.47 -5.57 2.74
C ASP A 35 -18.62 -6.74 1.75
N CYS A 36 -17.68 -7.68 1.74
CA CYS A 36 -17.76 -8.93 0.98
C CYS A 36 -18.61 -10.02 1.68
N GLY A 37 -19.13 -9.75 2.87
CA GLY A 37 -19.99 -10.67 3.62
C GLY A 37 -19.31 -11.46 4.74
N PHE A 38 -18.02 -11.24 4.99
CA PHE A 38 -17.34 -11.87 6.12
C PHE A 38 -17.74 -11.19 7.43
N SER A 39 -17.84 -11.99 8.51
CA SER A 39 -17.93 -11.43 9.85
C SER A 39 -16.63 -10.71 10.21
N ARG A 40 -16.69 -9.81 11.18
CA ARG A 40 -15.47 -9.14 11.66
C ARG A 40 -14.44 -10.14 12.19
N GLU A 41 -14.91 -11.17 12.91
CA GLU A 41 -14.05 -12.24 13.42
C GLU A 41 -13.33 -12.98 12.30
N ASP A 42 -14.05 -13.35 11.24
CA ASP A 42 -13.47 -14.04 10.09
C ASP A 42 -12.50 -13.13 9.32
N ALA A 43 -12.85 -11.85 9.15
CA ALA A 43 -11.99 -10.87 8.50
C ALA A 43 -10.65 -10.73 9.24
N VAL A 44 -10.69 -10.64 10.57
CA VAL A 44 -9.48 -10.60 11.41
C VAL A 44 -8.67 -11.88 11.25
N ALA A 45 -9.31 -13.05 11.28
CA ALA A 45 -8.65 -14.33 11.11
C ALA A 45 -7.95 -14.45 9.75
N LEU A 46 -8.59 -13.97 8.68
CA LEU A 46 -8.03 -14.00 7.32
C LEU A 46 -6.81 -13.07 7.17
N THR A 47 -6.84 -11.91 7.80
CA THR A 47 -5.76 -10.91 7.67
C THR A 47 -4.59 -11.16 8.60
N THR A 48 -4.79 -11.85 9.70
CA THR A 48 -3.75 -12.08 10.72
C THR A 48 -2.45 -12.66 10.13
N PRO A 49 -2.47 -13.76 9.35
CA PRO A 49 -1.22 -14.30 8.80
C PRO A 49 -0.55 -13.34 7.80
N LEU A 50 -1.32 -12.56 7.05
CA LEU A 50 -0.77 -11.58 6.11
C LEU A 50 0.01 -10.49 6.85
N VAL A 51 -0.58 -9.93 7.90
CA VAL A 51 0.05 -8.89 8.72
C VAL A 51 1.28 -9.45 9.44
N GLN A 52 1.15 -10.60 10.09
CA GLN A 52 2.25 -11.23 10.83
C GLN A 52 3.44 -11.55 9.91
N ASN A 53 3.19 -12.12 8.75
CA ASN A 53 4.24 -12.48 7.80
C ASN A 53 4.95 -11.24 7.25
N ASN A 54 4.22 -10.17 6.94
CA ASN A 54 4.82 -8.93 6.48
C ASN A 54 5.66 -8.25 7.55
N ILE A 55 5.16 -8.17 8.78
CA ILE A 55 5.92 -7.60 9.90
C ILE A 55 7.18 -8.42 10.15
N LYS A 56 7.07 -9.74 10.19
CA LYS A 56 8.21 -10.63 10.38
C LYS A 56 9.27 -10.42 9.29
N ALA A 57 8.85 -10.35 8.03
CA ALA A 57 9.76 -10.12 6.91
C ALA A 57 10.46 -8.76 7.02
N LEU A 58 9.74 -7.70 7.38
CA LEU A 58 10.31 -6.36 7.56
C LEU A 58 11.31 -6.30 8.70
N LEU A 59 11.07 -7.02 9.79
CA LEU A 59 11.96 -7.03 10.96
C LEU A 59 13.25 -7.85 10.73
N HIS A 60 13.22 -8.82 9.81
CA HIS A 60 14.34 -9.73 9.57
C HIS A 60 15.06 -9.50 8.24
N SER A 61 14.52 -8.66 7.37
CA SER A 61 15.09 -8.37 6.07
C SER A 61 14.87 -6.90 5.68
N SER A 62 14.44 -6.64 4.47
CA SER A 62 14.25 -5.29 3.95
C SER A 62 12.87 -5.16 3.31
N PRO A 63 12.38 -3.94 3.06
CA PRO A 63 11.17 -3.75 2.27
C PRO A 63 11.24 -4.42 0.90
N GLU A 64 12.40 -4.40 0.25
CA GLU A 64 12.62 -5.03 -1.05
C GLU A 64 12.40 -6.55 -0.97
N GLU A 65 12.94 -7.20 0.05
CA GLU A 65 12.79 -8.65 0.22
C GLU A 65 11.39 -9.03 0.71
N ALA A 66 10.77 -8.19 1.53
CA ALA A 66 9.43 -8.43 2.05
C ALA A 66 8.35 -8.25 1.00
N LEU A 67 8.56 -7.37 0.01
CA LEU A 67 7.54 -7.01 -0.98
C LEU A 67 7.20 -8.18 -1.89
N THR A 68 5.90 -8.43 -2.01
CA THR A 68 5.28 -9.37 -2.95
C THR A 68 4.05 -8.71 -3.57
N GLY A 69 3.33 -9.44 -4.39
CA GLY A 69 2.04 -9.01 -4.90
C GLY A 69 2.05 -8.49 -6.34
N PRO A 70 0.89 -8.03 -6.84
CA PRO A 70 0.72 -7.73 -8.25
C PRO A 70 1.56 -6.53 -8.74
N ILE A 71 1.75 -5.51 -7.92
CA ILE A 71 2.58 -4.36 -8.32
C ILE A 71 4.04 -4.82 -8.48
N GLU A 72 4.54 -5.61 -7.54
CA GLU A 72 5.90 -6.17 -7.60
C GLU A 72 6.10 -7.04 -8.84
N ARG A 73 5.09 -7.83 -9.22
CA ARG A 73 5.15 -8.68 -10.41
C ARG A 73 4.92 -7.92 -11.73
N GLY A 74 4.51 -6.66 -11.69
CA GLY A 74 4.12 -5.90 -12.87
C GLY A 74 2.78 -6.36 -13.47
N ASP A 75 1.93 -6.98 -12.67
CA ASP A 75 0.64 -7.52 -13.07
C ASP A 75 -0.43 -6.42 -13.12
N THR A 76 -0.44 -5.67 -14.21
CA THR A 76 -1.34 -4.54 -14.41
C THR A 76 -2.81 -4.96 -14.49
N GLU A 77 -3.10 -6.15 -15.00
CA GLU A 77 -4.48 -6.63 -15.11
C GLU A 77 -5.11 -6.87 -13.73
N THR A 78 -4.35 -7.44 -12.80
CA THR A 78 -4.82 -7.60 -11.41
C THR A 78 -5.00 -6.25 -10.72
N VAL A 79 -4.07 -5.31 -10.91
CA VAL A 79 -4.19 -3.95 -10.34
C VAL A 79 -5.42 -3.23 -10.88
N LYS A 80 -5.70 -3.33 -12.18
CA LYS A 80 -6.93 -2.78 -12.80
C LYS A 80 -8.19 -3.36 -12.15
N LYS A 81 -8.22 -4.66 -11.93
CA LYS A 81 -9.35 -5.32 -11.24
C LYS A 81 -9.52 -4.80 -9.82
N HIS A 82 -8.44 -4.65 -9.07
CA HIS A 82 -8.49 -4.05 -7.74
C HIS A 82 -9.11 -2.65 -7.80
N LEU A 83 -8.58 -1.79 -8.66
CA LEU A 83 -9.06 -0.42 -8.79
C LEU A 83 -10.53 -0.32 -9.22
N SER A 84 -11.03 -1.32 -9.95
CA SER A 84 -12.43 -1.33 -10.41
C SER A 84 -13.45 -1.60 -9.30
N VAL A 85 -13.03 -2.19 -8.18
CA VAL A 85 -13.92 -2.58 -7.07
C VAL A 85 -13.75 -1.71 -5.82
N LEU A 86 -12.77 -0.81 -5.80
CA LEU A 86 -12.50 0.06 -4.67
C LEU A 86 -13.39 1.31 -4.70
N THR A 87 -13.79 1.77 -3.52
CA THR A 87 -14.41 3.10 -3.37
C THR A 87 -13.39 4.20 -3.66
N GLU A 88 -13.85 5.44 -3.83
CA GLU A 88 -12.95 6.56 -4.10
C GLU A 88 -11.93 6.77 -2.98
N ALA A 89 -12.35 6.66 -1.72
CA ALA A 89 -11.44 6.78 -0.57
C ALA A 89 -10.40 5.65 -0.54
N GLU A 90 -10.83 4.42 -0.79
CA GLU A 90 -9.94 3.26 -0.86
C GLU A 90 -8.93 3.38 -2.01
N LYS A 91 -9.36 3.86 -3.18
CA LYS A 91 -8.48 4.12 -4.33
C LYS A 91 -7.39 5.14 -3.98
N GLU A 92 -7.72 6.19 -3.23
CA GLU A 92 -6.74 7.19 -2.82
C GLU A 92 -5.61 6.57 -2.02
N VAL A 93 -5.95 5.75 -1.03
CA VAL A 93 -4.97 5.05 -0.21
C VAL A 93 -4.17 4.07 -1.06
N TYR A 94 -4.85 3.27 -1.89
CA TYR A 94 -4.23 2.28 -2.76
C TYR A 94 -3.21 2.91 -3.71
N LEU A 95 -3.58 3.99 -4.38
CA LEU A 95 -2.72 4.66 -5.35
C LEU A 95 -1.52 5.34 -4.69
N ARG A 96 -1.72 6.01 -3.55
CA ARG A 96 -0.62 6.69 -2.84
C ARG A 96 0.41 5.69 -2.30
N LEU A 97 -0.04 4.64 -1.65
CA LEU A 97 0.85 3.58 -1.18
C LEU A 97 1.42 2.78 -2.35
N GLY A 98 0.63 2.57 -3.40
CA GLY A 98 1.06 1.87 -4.62
C GLY A 98 2.24 2.55 -5.30
N GLU A 99 2.31 3.87 -5.33
CA GLU A 99 3.46 4.62 -5.85
C GLU A 99 4.74 4.26 -5.10
N THR A 100 4.70 4.24 -3.77
CA THR A 100 5.84 3.86 -2.93
C THR A 100 6.20 2.39 -3.10
N VAL A 101 5.20 1.51 -3.16
CA VAL A 101 5.40 0.07 -3.43
C VAL A 101 6.09 -0.12 -4.79
N LEU A 102 5.71 0.64 -5.81
CA LEU A 102 6.33 0.57 -7.13
C LEU A 102 7.80 1.00 -7.11
N GLU A 103 8.15 2.00 -6.32
CA GLU A 103 9.55 2.41 -6.11
C GLU A 103 10.38 1.26 -5.49
N ILE A 104 9.82 0.59 -4.48
CA ILE A 104 10.45 -0.58 -3.85
C ILE A 104 10.62 -1.71 -4.88
N ALA A 105 9.58 -1.97 -5.68
CA ALA A 105 9.60 -2.99 -6.73
C ALA A 105 10.70 -2.73 -7.76
N GLY A 106 10.89 -1.47 -8.14
CA GLY A 106 11.96 -1.07 -9.05
C GLY A 106 13.36 -1.34 -8.50
N ARG A 107 13.56 -1.09 -7.20
CA ARG A 107 14.83 -1.41 -6.52
C ARG A 107 15.05 -2.91 -6.38
N LYS A 108 13.98 -3.67 -6.10
CA LYS A 108 14.02 -5.13 -5.99
C LYS A 108 14.35 -5.80 -7.32
N ASN A 109 13.75 -5.33 -8.40
CA ASN A 109 13.84 -5.93 -9.73
C ASN A 109 14.32 -4.90 -10.78
N PRO A 110 15.59 -4.47 -10.73
CA PRO A 110 16.07 -3.40 -11.63
C PRO A 110 16.01 -3.76 -13.12
N GLU A 111 15.96 -5.07 -13.43
CA GLU A 111 15.87 -5.59 -14.80
C GLU A 111 14.41 -5.66 -15.33
N ARG A 112 13.42 -5.54 -14.45
CA ARG A 112 12.01 -5.65 -14.85
C ARG A 112 11.48 -4.33 -15.39
N ASP A 113 10.74 -4.39 -16.49
CA ASP A 113 10.07 -3.24 -17.06
C ASP A 113 8.75 -2.96 -16.35
N TYR A 114 8.68 -1.84 -15.64
CA TYR A 114 7.47 -1.38 -14.95
C TYR A 114 6.75 -0.23 -15.66
N GLN A 115 7.10 0.08 -16.92
CA GLN A 115 6.52 1.24 -17.63
C GLN A 115 4.99 1.20 -17.69
N THR A 116 4.41 0.04 -17.98
CA THR A 116 2.96 -0.12 -18.05
C THR A 116 2.30 0.12 -16.68
N MET A 117 2.93 -0.36 -15.60
CA MET A 117 2.45 -0.14 -14.24
C MET A 117 2.56 1.34 -13.82
N ILE A 118 3.68 1.97 -14.13
CA ILE A 118 3.89 3.42 -13.89
C ILE A 118 2.80 4.22 -14.60
N GLN A 119 2.55 3.92 -15.86
CA GLN A 119 1.52 4.59 -16.66
C GLN A 119 0.14 4.42 -16.05
N LEU A 120 -0.22 3.20 -15.65
CA LEU A 120 -1.51 2.90 -15.03
C LEU A 120 -1.72 3.71 -13.74
N LEU A 121 -0.76 3.70 -12.83
CA LEU A 121 -0.89 4.42 -11.56
C LEU A 121 -0.93 5.94 -11.76
N ASN A 122 -0.13 6.47 -12.68
CA ASN A 122 -0.12 7.89 -13.01
C ASN A 122 -1.44 8.36 -13.63
N ASP A 123 -2.00 7.61 -14.57
CA ASP A 123 -3.26 7.94 -15.24
C ASP A 123 -4.42 7.96 -14.22
N MET A 124 -4.47 6.99 -13.34
CA MET A 124 -5.47 6.94 -12.27
C MET A 124 -5.34 8.11 -11.30
N CYS A 125 -4.13 8.53 -10.97
CA CYS A 125 -3.89 9.71 -10.12
C CYS A 125 -4.32 11.01 -10.80
N ARG A 126 -4.08 11.18 -12.11
CA ARG A 126 -4.44 12.37 -12.88
C ARG A 126 -5.95 12.53 -13.00
N ASN A 127 -6.67 11.47 -13.33
CA ASN A 127 -8.12 11.50 -13.51
C ASN A 127 -8.88 11.95 -12.25
N ARG A 128 -8.23 11.88 -11.09
CA ARG A 128 -8.82 12.31 -9.81
C ARG A 128 -8.63 13.80 -9.51
N ARG A 129 -7.61 14.42 -10.10
CA ARG A 129 -7.36 15.87 -9.92
C ARG A 129 -8.26 16.74 -10.78
N THR A 130 -8.96 16.15 -11.74
CA THR A 130 -9.86 16.85 -12.67
C THR A 130 -11.34 16.72 -12.33
N GLN A 131 -11.70 16.04 -11.26
CA GLN A 131 -13.05 15.95 -10.70
C GLN A 131 -13.15 16.70 -9.38
#